data_14f482c4af39da084ae07831ea59db4f
#
_entry.id   14f482c4af39da084ae07831ea59db4f
#
_cell.length_a   1.000
_cell.length_b   1.000
_cell.length_c   1.000
_cell.angle_alpha   90.00
_cell.angle_beta   90.00
_cell.angle_gamma   90.00
#
_symmetry.space_group_name_H-M   'P 1'
#
loop_
_entity.id
_entity.type
_entity.pdbx_description
1 polymer ?
#
loop_
_entity_poly.entity_id
_entity_poly.type
_entity_poly.pdbx_seq_one_letter_code
_entity_poly.pdbx_strand_id
1 'polypeptide(L)'
;MDAYPEAEAPPQSIVELVPVLIAVTDGGLRVLTVAQGTLLPNGPLSPLRNSLQAGVKLWVAKQTSQPMGYVEQLYTFVDTHRRNEHGMPVLYVSYLGLVREAADSILHPDAKWQDFYGYFPWEDLRTDGGQRDTIVSRLRIWANSADTEEVRQKRLKRIHLCWGVEPENWSEEYVLQRYEMLYESGLIAEAAEPQANFDFALTGQPMRHDHRRVLATALSRLRAKIKYRPVIFELMPPEFTLLQLQNSVEAISGRLLHKQNFRRQIQQQNLIEPSDTGVSGSKGRPAQLYRFRDDVLPDQLISDIGLPLGSH
;
A
#
# COMPACT_ATOMS: atom_id res chain seq x y z
N MET A 1 -38.21 16.86 -43.54
CA MET A 1 -37.51 15.63 -43.21
C MET A 1 -36.13 16.08 -42.77
N ASP A 2 -36.08 16.56 -41.51
CA ASP A 2 -34.87 17.20 -40.95
C ASP A 2 -33.92 16.09 -40.55
N ALA A 3 -32.74 16.10 -41.17
CA ALA A 3 -31.63 15.19 -40.81
C ALA A 3 -31.17 15.54 -39.39
N TYR A 4 -31.30 14.59 -38.49
CA TYR A 4 -30.62 14.67 -37.18
C TYR A 4 -29.12 14.88 -37.45
N PRO A 5 -28.45 15.85 -36.79
CA PRO A 5 -27.02 15.97 -36.91
C PRO A 5 -26.38 14.65 -36.44
N GLU A 6 -25.44 14.12 -37.21
CA GLU A 6 -24.61 12.97 -36.81
C GLU A 6 -24.05 13.31 -35.44
N ALA A 7 -24.45 12.53 -34.43
CA ALA A 7 -23.92 12.68 -33.09
C ALA A 7 -22.42 12.35 -33.17
N GLU A 8 -21.57 13.33 -32.92
CA GLU A 8 -20.15 13.11 -32.74
C GLU A 8 -19.96 11.94 -31.77
N ALA A 9 -19.15 10.95 -32.15
CA ALA A 9 -18.87 9.82 -31.31
C ALA A 9 -18.38 10.33 -29.93
N PRO A 10 -18.96 9.88 -28.81
CA PRO A 10 -18.61 10.41 -27.52
C PRO A 10 -17.09 10.23 -27.30
N PRO A 11 -16.41 11.25 -26.76
CA PRO A 11 -14.97 11.21 -26.55
C PRO A 11 -14.62 10.00 -25.70
N GLN A 12 -13.72 9.15 -26.20
CA GLN A 12 -13.33 7.90 -25.54
C GLN A 12 -12.42 8.20 -24.35
N SER A 13 -12.92 8.00 -23.13
CA SER A 13 -12.09 7.99 -21.93
C SER A 13 -11.15 6.80 -21.96
N ILE A 14 -9.89 7.03 -21.61
CA ILE A 14 -8.94 5.92 -21.42
C ILE A 14 -9.12 5.37 -20.01
N VAL A 15 -9.35 4.06 -19.92
CA VAL A 15 -9.31 3.32 -18.65
C VAL A 15 -7.96 2.66 -18.53
N GLU A 16 -7.23 2.99 -17.48
CA GLU A 16 -5.95 2.33 -17.13
C GLU A 16 -6.10 1.43 -15.91
N LEU A 17 -5.50 0.25 -16.01
CA LEU A 17 -5.39 -0.71 -14.91
C LEU A 17 -4.06 -0.48 -14.20
N VAL A 18 -4.10 -0.26 -12.88
CA VAL A 18 -2.90 0.03 -12.07
C VAL A 18 -2.82 -0.95 -10.90
N PRO A 19 -2.11 -2.07 -11.06
CA PRO A 19 -1.85 -3.01 -9.96
C PRO A 19 -0.73 -2.50 -9.04
N VAL A 20 -0.97 -2.60 -7.74
CA VAL A 20 0.02 -2.44 -6.67
C VAL A 20 0.41 -3.84 -6.19
N LEU A 21 1.59 -4.31 -6.55
CA LEU A 21 2.10 -5.58 -6.06
C LEU A 21 2.98 -5.35 -4.84
N ILE A 22 2.59 -6.00 -3.75
CA ILE A 22 3.27 -5.91 -2.45
C ILE A 22 3.84 -7.26 -2.08
N ALA A 23 5.07 -7.25 -1.59
CA ALA A 23 5.75 -8.39 -0.98
C ALA A 23 6.37 -7.99 0.36
N VAL A 24 6.70 -8.99 1.18
CA VAL A 24 7.53 -8.81 2.37
C VAL A 24 8.74 -9.72 2.24
N THR A 25 9.93 -9.13 2.25
CA THR A 25 11.20 -9.83 2.11
C THR A 25 12.16 -9.34 3.18
N ASP A 26 12.74 -10.26 3.94
CA ASP A 26 13.71 -9.96 5.03
C ASP A 26 13.23 -8.92 6.04
N GLY A 27 11.91 -8.92 6.35
CA GLY A 27 11.29 -7.95 7.25
C GLY A 27 11.10 -6.54 6.67
N GLY A 28 11.35 -6.36 5.37
CA GLY A 28 11.07 -5.15 4.61
C GLY A 28 9.79 -5.25 3.80
N LEU A 29 8.97 -4.19 3.81
CA LEU A 29 7.82 -4.06 2.94
C LEU A 29 8.29 -3.58 1.57
N ARG A 30 7.94 -4.33 0.52
CA ARG A 30 8.40 -4.09 -0.84
C ARG A 30 7.24 -3.82 -1.78
N VAL A 31 7.47 -2.98 -2.77
CA VAL A 31 6.53 -2.72 -3.87
C VAL A 31 7.23 -2.91 -5.21
N LEU A 32 6.56 -3.61 -6.14
CA LEU A 32 7.08 -3.77 -7.50
C LEU A 32 6.76 -2.54 -8.33
N THR A 33 7.80 -1.97 -8.92
CA THR A 33 7.73 -0.73 -9.70
C THR A 33 8.37 -0.93 -11.07
N VAL A 34 8.09 -0.02 -11.99
CA VAL A 34 8.74 0.10 -13.31
C VAL A 34 9.27 1.52 -13.48
N ALA A 35 9.94 1.79 -14.60
CA ALA A 35 10.49 3.11 -14.91
C ALA A 35 11.35 3.67 -13.76
N GLN A 36 12.30 2.88 -13.29
CA GLN A 36 13.25 3.23 -12.22
C GLN A 36 12.59 3.65 -10.90
N GLY A 37 11.44 3.05 -10.55
CA GLY A 37 10.72 3.34 -9.32
C GLY A 37 9.72 4.49 -9.40
N THR A 38 9.58 5.12 -10.55
CA THR A 38 8.68 6.29 -10.70
C THR A 38 7.26 5.93 -11.11
N LEU A 39 6.99 4.67 -11.47
CA LEU A 39 5.66 4.19 -11.86
C LEU A 39 5.36 2.81 -11.23
N LEU A 40 4.10 2.59 -10.95
CA LEU A 40 3.55 1.25 -10.76
C LEU A 40 3.38 0.58 -12.14
N PRO A 41 3.37 -0.76 -12.23
CA PRO A 41 2.93 -1.44 -13.44
C PRO A 41 1.56 -0.93 -13.85
N ASN A 42 1.34 -0.62 -15.12
CA ASN A 42 0.07 -0.07 -15.59
C ASN A 42 -0.13 -0.31 -17.09
N GLY A 43 -1.35 -0.19 -17.54
CA GLY A 43 -1.66 -0.25 -18.96
C GLY A 43 -3.14 -0.09 -19.25
N PRO A 44 -3.49 0.21 -20.51
CA PRO A 44 -4.86 0.44 -20.91
C PRO A 44 -5.70 -0.84 -20.78
N LEU A 45 -6.98 -0.66 -20.49
CA LEU A 45 -7.95 -1.74 -20.54
C LEU A 45 -8.03 -2.27 -21.98
N SER A 46 -7.70 -3.56 -22.16
CA SER A 46 -7.82 -4.22 -23.47
C SER A 46 -9.25 -4.73 -23.69
N PRO A 47 -9.92 -4.34 -24.79
CA PRO A 47 -11.26 -4.83 -25.11
C PRO A 47 -11.30 -6.35 -25.41
N LEU A 48 -10.14 -6.99 -25.63
CA LEU A 48 -10.03 -8.41 -25.92
C LEU A 48 -10.11 -9.31 -24.68
N ARG A 49 -10.36 -8.78 -23.50
CA ARG A 49 -10.40 -9.54 -22.23
C ARG A 49 -11.76 -9.46 -21.57
N ASN A 50 -12.28 -10.62 -21.17
CA ASN A 50 -13.60 -10.77 -20.56
C ASN A 50 -13.66 -10.31 -19.09
N SER A 51 -12.53 -9.98 -18.46
CA SER A 51 -12.50 -9.43 -17.09
C SER A 51 -11.33 -8.47 -16.86
N LEU A 52 -11.56 -7.50 -15.99
CA LEU A 52 -10.55 -6.54 -15.57
C LEU A 52 -9.35 -7.23 -14.90
N GLN A 53 -9.60 -8.26 -14.07
CA GLN A 53 -8.53 -9.03 -13.41
C GLN A 53 -7.63 -9.75 -14.41
N ALA A 54 -8.19 -10.30 -15.50
CA ALA A 54 -7.39 -10.93 -16.56
C ALA A 54 -6.50 -9.89 -17.27
N GLY A 55 -7.00 -8.67 -17.45
CA GLY A 55 -6.23 -7.55 -17.98
C GLY A 55 -5.05 -7.17 -17.07
N VAL A 56 -5.31 -7.05 -15.76
CA VAL A 56 -4.29 -6.77 -14.74
C VAL A 56 -3.19 -7.82 -14.75
N LYS A 57 -3.56 -9.11 -14.71
CA LYS A 57 -2.59 -10.22 -14.73
C LYS A 57 -1.71 -10.20 -15.99
N LEU A 58 -2.31 -9.87 -17.15
CA LEU A 58 -1.57 -9.72 -18.39
C LEU A 58 -0.54 -8.59 -18.34
N TRP A 59 -0.92 -7.41 -17.83
CA TRP A 59 -0.01 -6.26 -17.73
C TRP A 59 1.13 -6.53 -16.78
N VAL A 60 0.84 -7.10 -15.60
CA VAL A 60 1.88 -7.49 -14.65
C VAL A 60 2.85 -8.49 -15.28
N ALA A 61 2.34 -9.56 -15.88
CA ALA A 61 3.21 -10.56 -16.50
C ALA A 61 4.08 -9.96 -17.63
N LYS A 62 3.50 -9.06 -18.45
CA LYS A 62 4.21 -8.42 -19.57
C LYS A 62 5.28 -7.43 -19.11
N GLN A 63 4.99 -6.64 -18.08
CA GLN A 63 5.89 -5.55 -17.65
C GLN A 63 6.89 -5.99 -16.59
N THR A 64 6.59 -7.05 -15.85
CA THR A 64 7.40 -7.38 -14.67
C THR A 64 7.88 -8.81 -14.62
N SER A 65 7.27 -9.71 -15.37
CA SER A 65 7.46 -11.18 -15.26
C SER A 65 7.14 -11.76 -13.88
N GLN A 66 6.58 -10.97 -12.96
CA GLN A 66 6.19 -11.40 -11.62
C GLN A 66 4.89 -12.21 -11.68
N PRO A 67 4.85 -13.45 -11.16
CA PRO A 67 3.59 -14.18 -11.01
C PRO A 67 2.64 -13.47 -10.04
N MET A 68 1.36 -13.44 -10.35
CA MET A 68 0.33 -12.89 -9.46
C MET A 68 -0.46 -14.01 -8.78
N GLY A 69 -0.52 -13.93 -7.45
CA GLY A 69 -1.42 -14.71 -6.61
C GLY A 69 -2.74 -14.00 -6.33
N TYR A 70 -2.92 -13.56 -5.10
CA TYR A 70 -4.08 -12.78 -4.66
C TYR A 70 -4.19 -11.45 -5.37
N VAL A 71 -5.41 -11.13 -5.84
CA VAL A 71 -5.73 -9.88 -6.54
C VAL A 71 -7.09 -9.38 -6.08
N GLU A 72 -7.15 -8.14 -5.62
CA GLU A 72 -8.38 -7.46 -5.22
C GLU A 72 -8.45 -6.06 -5.81
N GLN A 73 -9.61 -5.67 -6.30
CA GLN A 73 -9.84 -4.30 -6.73
C GLN A 73 -9.87 -3.36 -5.52
N LEU A 74 -9.06 -2.30 -5.58
CA LEU A 74 -9.01 -1.28 -4.53
C LEU A 74 -10.12 -0.26 -4.73
N TYR A 75 -9.96 0.60 -5.73
CA TYR A 75 -10.96 1.60 -6.09
C TYR A 75 -10.73 2.13 -7.50
N THR A 76 -11.73 2.88 -7.99
CA THR A 76 -11.68 3.56 -9.29
C THR A 76 -11.70 5.06 -9.06
N PHE A 77 -10.82 5.80 -9.75
CA PHE A 77 -10.76 7.25 -9.65
C PHE A 77 -10.40 7.90 -10.98
N VAL A 78 -10.67 9.18 -11.10
CA VAL A 78 -10.34 9.97 -12.28
C VAL A 78 -9.11 10.82 -11.98
N ASP A 79 -8.05 10.66 -12.78
CA ASP A 79 -6.92 11.56 -12.75
C ASP A 79 -7.27 12.85 -13.52
N THR A 80 -7.55 13.91 -12.77
CA THR A 80 -7.93 15.20 -13.34
C THR A 80 -6.74 15.97 -13.93
N HIS A 81 -5.50 15.59 -13.58
CA HIS A 81 -4.28 16.22 -14.06
C HIS A 81 -3.74 15.56 -15.34
N ARG A 82 -4.13 14.33 -15.60
CA ARG A 82 -3.74 13.58 -16.79
C ARG A 82 -4.89 13.50 -17.79
N ARG A 83 -4.60 13.89 -19.02
CA ARG A 83 -5.55 13.85 -20.12
C ARG A 83 -5.02 12.99 -21.26
N ASN A 84 -5.93 12.31 -21.95
CA ASN A 84 -5.60 11.59 -23.17
C ASN A 84 -5.38 12.57 -24.35
N GLU A 85 -5.06 12.04 -25.53
CA GLU A 85 -4.88 12.80 -26.77
C GLU A 85 -6.14 13.59 -27.19
N HIS A 86 -7.33 13.20 -26.72
CA HIS A 86 -8.59 13.89 -26.94
C HIS A 86 -8.97 14.87 -25.80
N GLY A 87 -8.04 15.14 -24.88
CA GLY A 87 -8.29 16.06 -23.75
C GLY A 87 -9.16 15.49 -22.63
N MET A 88 -9.53 14.19 -22.68
CA MET A 88 -10.34 13.54 -21.66
C MET A 88 -9.49 13.07 -20.48
N PRO A 89 -10.01 13.14 -19.25
CA PRO A 89 -9.32 12.62 -18.08
C PRO A 89 -9.13 11.11 -18.17
N VAL A 90 -8.06 10.60 -17.57
CA VAL A 90 -7.75 9.18 -17.48
C VAL A 90 -8.45 8.58 -16.26
N LEU A 91 -9.17 7.48 -16.47
CA LEU A 91 -9.81 6.72 -15.40
C LEU A 91 -8.88 5.57 -14.96
N TYR A 92 -8.50 5.56 -13.69
CA TYR A 92 -7.73 4.47 -13.12
C TYR A 92 -8.63 3.44 -12.43
N VAL A 93 -8.38 2.17 -12.69
CA VAL A 93 -8.92 1.05 -11.91
C VAL A 93 -7.74 0.37 -11.23
N SER A 94 -7.61 0.58 -9.93
CA SER A 94 -6.46 0.10 -9.15
C SER A 94 -6.76 -1.23 -8.48
N TYR A 95 -5.70 -2.04 -8.33
CA TYR A 95 -5.75 -3.37 -7.74
C TYR A 95 -4.63 -3.54 -6.71
N LEU A 96 -4.92 -4.27 -5.64
CA LEU A 96 -3.93 -4.79 -4.71
C LEU A 96 -3.59 -6.23 -5.08
N GLY A 97 -2.32 -6.51 -5.28
CA GLY A 97 -1.78 -7.86 -5.43
C GLY A 97 -0.81 -8.16 -4.30
N LEU A 98 -1.02 -9.30 -3.63
CA LEU A 98 -0.08 -9.80 -2.62
C LEU A 98 0.69 -10.96 -3.23
N VAL A 99 2.00 -10.87 -3.22
CA VAL A 99 2.87 -11.83 -3.90
C VAL A 99 4.11 -12.12 -3.06
N ARG A 100 4.77 -13.23 -3.38
CA ARG A 100 6.15 -13.46 -2.94
C ARG A 100 7.08 -12.86 -3.98
N GLU A 101 8.11 -12.17 -3.53
CA GLU A 101 9.08 -11.55 -4.41
C GLU A 101 9.75 -12.60 -5.30
N ALA A 102 9.65 -12.43 -6.61
CA ALA A 102 10.39 -13.24 -7.55
C ALA A 102 11.88 -12.86 -7.52
N ALA A 103 12.75 -13.83 -7.78
CA ALA A 103 14.18 -13.56 -7.90
C ALA A 103 14.44 -12.52 -9.00
N ASP A 104 15.39 -11.62 -8.79
CA ASP A 104 15.74 -10.53 -9.73
C ASP A 104 16.06 -11.04 -11.15
N SER A 105 16.64 -12.25 -11.26
CA SER A 105 16.95 -12.89 -12.55
C SER A 105 15.70 -13.24 -13.39
N ILE A 106 14.52 -13.23 -12.81
CA ILE A 106 13.24 -13.56 -13.47
C ILE A 106 12.50 -12.29 -13.88
N LEU A 107 12.76 -11.16 -13.20
CA LEU A 107 12.06 -9.91 -13.47
C LEU A 107 12.45 -9.31 -14.83
N HIS A 108 11.49 -8.60 -15.43
CA HIS A 108 11.78 -7.76 -16.60
C HIS A 108 12.84 -6.69 -16.20
N PRO A 109 13.80 -6.34 -17.08
CA PRO A 109 14.88 -5.39 -16.75
C PRO A 109 14.42 -4.02 -16.24
N ASP A 110 13.24 -3.56 -16.65
CA ASP A 110 12.65 -2.29 -16.19
C ASP A 110 11.88 -2.42 -14.86
N ALA A 111 11.62 -3.64 -14.39
CA ALA A 111 10.90 -3.90 -13.16
C ALA A 111 11.87 -4.07 -11.99
N LYS A 112 11.55 -3.45 -10.84
CA LYS A 112 12.38 -3.55 -9.64
C LYS A 112 11.54 -3.50 -8.37
N TRP A 113 11.89 -4.36 -7.41
CA TRP A 113 11.38 -4.26 -6.06
C TRP A 113 12.03 -3.08 -5.35
N GLN A 114 11.21 -2.15 -4.88
CA GLN A 114 11.64 -0.99 -4.11
C GLN A 114 11.19 -1.13 -2.65
N ASP A 115 11.91 -0.45 -1.76
CA ASP A 115 11.45 -0.28 -0.40
C ASP A 115 10.18 0.59 -0.40
N PHE A 116 9.09 0.05 0.17
CA PHE A 116 7.81 0.74 0.23
C PHE A 116 7.91 2.05 1.01
N TYR A 117 8.64 2.03 2.13
CA TYR A 117 8.79 3.20 2.98
C TYR A 117 9.72 4.27 2.41
N GLY A 118 10.46 3.96 1.35
CA GLY A 118 11.13 4.97 0.53
C GLY A 118 10.16 5.98 -0.09
N TYR A 119 8.89 5.60 -0.29
CA TYR A 119 7.82 6.50 -0.75
C TYR A 119 7.06 7.17 0.40
N PHE A 120 7.03 6.58 1.60
CA PHE A 120 6.29 7.06 2.77
C PHE A 120 7.12 6.92 4.04
N PRO A 121 8.24 7.64 4.18
CA PRO A 121 9.16 7.44 5.31
C PRO A 121 8.50 7.70 6.68
N TRP A 122 7.49 8.54 6.75
CA TRP A 122 6.71 8.80 7.97
C TRP A 122 5.78 7.66 8.39
N GLU A 123 5.58 6.65 7.55
CA GLU A 123 4.74 5.49 7.84
C GLU A 123 5.51 4.35 8.52
N ASP A 124 6.84 4.39 8.52
CA ASP A 124 7.69 3.41 9.21
C ASP A 124 8.10 3.94 10.61
N LEU A 125 7.29 3.60 11.60
CA LEU A 125 7.56 3.95 13.00
C LEU A 125 8.43 2.91 13.73
N ARG A 126 9.00 1.92 13.03
CA ARG A 126 9.92 0.94 13.62
C ARG A 126 11.28 1.55 13.94
N THR A 127 11.61 2.63 13.24
CA THR A 127 12.81 3.43 13.47
C THR A 127 12.39 4.84 13.89
N ASP A 128 12.92 5.33 15.00
CA ASP A 128 12.67 6.71 15.44
C ASP A 128 13.53 7.67 14.62
N GLY A 129 12.98 8.16 13.52
CA GLY A 129 13.66 9.10 12.61
C GLY A 129 13.24 10.56 12.79
N GLY A 130 12.29 10.87 13.69
CA GLY A 130 11.79 12.26 13.90
C GLY A 130 11.04 12.85 12.70
N GLN A 131 10.81 12.08 11.63
CA GLN A 131 10.12 12.56 10.43
C GLN A 131 8.71 13.03 10.75
N ARG A 132 7.97 12.27 11.56
CA ARG A 132 6.61 12.61 11.98
C ARG A 132 6.52 13.99 12.61
N ASP A 133 7.35 14.27 13.61
CA ASP A 133 7.29 15.54 14.35
C ASP A 133 7.69 16.72 13.48
N THR A 134 8.65 16.53 12.59
CA THR A 134 9.03 17.53 11.60
C THR A 134 7.89 17.84 10.64
N ILE A 135 7.21 16.81 10.13
CA ILE A 135 6.04 16.98 9.24
C ILE A 135 4.89 17.67 9.98
N VAL A 136 4.56 17.22 11.18
CA VAL A 136 3.49 17.84 12.00
C VAL A 136 3.78 19.33 12.23
N SER A 137 5.02 19.70 12.48
CA SER A 137 5.42 21.10 12.65
C SER A 137 5.19 21.92 11.37
N ARG A 138 5.53 21.37 10.19
CA ARG A 138 5.26 22.02 8.89
C ARG A 138 3.75 22.10 8.58
N LEU A 139 2.99 21.06 8.89
CA LEU A 139 1.53 21.07 8.73
C LEU A 139 0.84 22.10 9.66
N ARG A 140 1.36 22.32 10.87
CA ARG A 140 0.85 23.38 11.74
C ARG A 140 1.09 24.78 11.15
N ILE A 141 2.23 25.01 10.49
CA ILE A 141 2.49 26.27 9.77
C ILE A 141 1.44 26.42 8.65
N TRP A 142 1.21 25.39 7.85
CA TRP A 142 0.15 25.38 6.83
C TRP A 142 -1.25 25.59 7.41
N ALA A 143 -1.56 25.02 8.57
CA ALA A 143 -2.86 25.25 9.20
C ALA A 143 -3.03 26.71 9.65
N ASN A 144 -1.95 27.32 10.16
CA ASN A 144 -1.95 28.73 10.61
C ASN A 144 -1.94 29.74 9.46
N SER A 145 -1.61 29.34 8.22
CA SER A 145 -1.71 30.19 7.03
C SER A 145 -3.10 30.23 6.41
N ALA A 146 -4.11 29.63 7.06
CA ALA A 146 -5.49 29.63 6.56
C ALA A 146 -6.12 31.03 6.62
N ASP A 147 -6.93 31.37 5.61
CA ASP A 147 -7.60 32.66 5.46
C ASP A 147 -8.66 32.93 6.55
N THR A 148 -9.22 31.86 7.14
CA THR A 148 -10.25 31.95 8.17
C THR A 148 -9.96 31.05 9.36
N GLU A 149 -10.45 31.45 10.54
CA GLU A 149 -10.33 30.67 11.76
C GLU A 149 -11.01 29.30 11.64
N GLU A 150 -12.14 29.23 10.94
CA GLU A 150 -12.83 27.97 10.71
C GLU A 150 -11.98 26.97 9.93
N VAL A 151 -11.35 27.40 8.83
CA VAL A 151 -10.45 26.57 8.02
C VAL A 151 -9.22 26.17 8.84
N ARG A 152 -8.67 27.10 9.63
CA ARG A 152 -7.54 26.82 10.53
C ARG A 152 -7.89 25.71 11.53
N GLN A 153 -9.00 25.80 12.21
CA GLN A 153 -9.46 24.79 13.18
C GLN A 153 -9.70 23.43 12.51
N LYS A 154 -10.32 23.43 11.33
CA LYS A 154 -10.53 22.20 10.56
C LYS A 154 -9.21 21.51 10.18
N ARG A 155 -8.20 22.29 9.74
CA ARG A 155 -6.87 21.78 9.42
C ARG A 155 -6.18 21.21 10.67
N LEU A 156 -6.21 21.93 11.81
CA LEU A 156 -5.62 21.46 13.06
C LEU A 156 -6.27 20.16 13.55
N LYS A 157 -7.59 20.06 13.52
CA LYS A 157 -8.32 18.83 13.89
C LYS A 157 -7.90 17.64 13.02
N ARG A 158 -7.77 17.85 11.71
CA ARG A 158 -7.28 16.80 10.78
C ARG A 158 -5.84 16.39 11.12
N ILE A 159 -4.95 17.34 11.44
CA ILE A 159 -3.58 17.05 11.87
C ILE A 159 -3.60 16.16 13.10
N HIS A 160 -4.35 16.53 14.14
CA HIS A 160 -4.42 15.74 15.37
C HIS A 160 -4.89 14.31 15.08
N LEU A 161 -6.01 14.16 14.36
CA LEU A 161 -6.59 12.87 14.05
C LEU A 161 -5.67 11.98 13.17
N CYS A 162 -5.15 12.52 12.08
CA CYS A 162 -4.43 11.71 11.10
C CYS A 162 -2.98 11.42 11.53
N TRP A 163 -2.35 12.32 12.30
CA TRP A 163 -0.97 12.20 12.73
C TRP A 163 -0.81 11.74 14.18
N GLY A 164 -1.92 11.41 14.85
CA GLY A 164 -1.91 10.92 16.23
C GLY A 164 -1.27 11.93 17.18
N VAL A 165 -1.63 13.21 17.06
CA VAL A 165 -1.20 14.26 17.99
C VAL A 165 -2.20 14.33 19.12
N GLU A 166 -1.72 14.32 20.38
CA GLU A 166 -2.59 14.34 21.56
C GLU A 166 -3.77 15.33 21.45
N PRO A 167 -4.98 14.91 21.85
CA PRO A 167 -5.33 13.66 22.54
C PRO A 167 -5.52 12.43 21.65
N GLU A 168 -5.32 12.54 20.35
CA GLU A 168 -5.57 11.50 19.37
C GLU A 168 -4.39 10.51 19.29
N ASN A 169 -4.71 9.25 19.01
CA ASN A 169 -3.72 8.20 18.79
C ASN A 169 -3.41 8.03 17.29
N TRP A 170 -2.20 7.56 17.01
CA TRP A 170 -1.84 7.16 15.65
C TRP A 170 -2.68 5.99 15.17
N SER A 171 -3.32 6.15 14.00
CA SER A 171 -3.98 5.06 13.29
C SER A 171 -3.17 4.65 12.06
N GLU A 172 -2.83 3.39 11.97
CA GLU A 172 -2.09 2.81 10.84
C GLU A 172 -2.87 2.90 9.52
N GLU A 173 -4.20 3.00 9.59
CA GLU A 173 -5.07 3.01 8.42
C GLU A 173 -5.15 4.36 7.70
N TYR A 174 -4.71 5.46 8.36
CA TYR A 174 -4.82 6.81 7.79
C TYR A 174 -3.69 7.19 6.81
N VAL A 175 -3.09 6.21 6.11
CA VAL A 175 -2.00 6.45 5.15
C VAL A 175 -2.42 7.41 4.04
N LEU A 176 -3.58 7.15 3.41
CA LEU A 176 -4.10 8.02 2.36
C LEU A 176 -4.39 9.42 2.87
N GLN A 177 -5.01 9.54 4.04
CA GLN A 177 -5.35 10.84 4.64
C GLN A 177 -4.10 11.67 4.94
N ARG A 178 -3.02 11.05 5.42
CA ARG A 178 -1.73 11.71 5.62
C ARG A 178 -1.12 12.16 4.31
N TYR A 179 -1.12 11.29 3.29
CA TYR A 179 -0.66 11.65 1.96
C TYR A 179 -1.44 12.85 1.39
N GLU A 180 -2.78 12.84 1.46
CA GLU A 180 -3.62 13.95 0.99
C GLU A 180 -3.31 15.26 1.72
N MET A 181 -3.05 15.21 3.01
CA MET A 181 -2.67 16.43 3.74
C MET A 181 -1.33 16.99 3.27
N LEU A 182 -0.34 16.13 2.97
CA LEU A 182 0.94 16.58 2.42
C LEU A 182 0.77 17.14 0.99
N TYR A 183 -0.13 16.55 0.20
CA TYR A 183 -0.50 17.07 -1.11
C TYR A 183 -1.16 18.45 -1.02
N GLU A 184 -2.20 18.59 -0.21
CA GLU A 184 -2.94 19.86 0.02
C GLU A 184 -2.04 20.98 0.58
N SER A 185 -1.05 20.63 1.40
CA SER A 185 -0.12 21.61 2.02
C SER A 185 1.08 21.95 1.15
N GLY A 186 1.23 21.34 -0.03
CA GLY A 186 2.38 21.56 -0.90
C GLY A 186 3.68 20.91 -0.41
N LEU A 187 3.62 19.99 0.56
CA LEU A 187 4.80 19.41 1.19
C LEU A 187 5.40 18.23 0.42
N ILE A 188 4.78 17.78 -0.65
CA ILE A 188 5.28 16.72 -1.54
C ILE A 188 5.39 17.20 -2.99
N ALA A 189 6.26 16.55 -3.75
CA ALA A 189 6.57 16.95 -5.12
C ALA A 189 5.38 16.84 -6.11
N GLU A 190 4.44 15.96 -5.82
CA GLU A 190 3.21 15.75 -6.62
C GLU A 190 2.13 16.80 -6.38
N ALA A 191 2.27 17.66 -5.36
CA ALA A 191 1.29 18.69 -5.07
C ALA A 191 1.04 19.63 -6.26
N ALA A 192 -0.17 20.17 -6.37
CA ALA A 192 -0.52 21.12 -7.45
C ALA A 192 0.34 22.40 -7.36
N GLU A 193 0.63 22.85 -6.14
CA GLU A 193 1.50 23.99 -5.85
C GLU A 193 2.60 23.54 -4.87
N PRO A 194 3.64 22.85 -5.37
CA PRO A 194 4.67 22.32 -4.52
C PRO A 194 5.58 23.43 -3.98
N GLN A 195 5.98 23.29 -2.71
CA GLN A 195 7.00 24.17 -2.13
C GLN A 195 8.35 23.97 -2.84
N ALA A 196 9.16 25.03 -2.93
CA ALA A 196 10.50 24.91 -3.45
C ALA A 196 11.40 24.15 -2.47
N ASN A 197 12.16 23.22 -2.77
CA ASN A 197 13.05 22.41 -1.94
C ASN A 197 12.38 21.29 -1.15
N PHE A 198 12.37 20.09 -1.73
CA PHE A 198 11.96 18.87 -1.06
C PHE A 198 13.13 18.15 -0.42
N ASP A 199 12.92 17.74 0.83
CA ASP A 199 13.76 16.74 1.47
C ASP A 199 13.10 15.37 1.28
N PHE A 200 13.57 14.59 0.33
CA PHE A 200 13.02 13.25 0.04
C PHE A 200 13.23 12.25 1.18
N ALA A 201 14.19 12.49 2.08
CA ALA A 201 14.31 11.69 3.30
C ALA A 201 13.11 11.91 4.24
N LEU A 202 12.50 13.11 4.19
CA LEU A 202 11.33 13.46 4.96
C LEU A 202 10.03 13.15 4.20
N THR A 203 9.96 13.51 2.91
CA THR A 203 8.72 13.51 2.13
C THR A 203 8.59 12.32 1.16
N GLY A 204 9.59 11.45 1.12
CA GLY A 204 9.63 10.26 0.28
C GLY A 204 9.87 10.54 -1.20
N GLN A 205 10.21 9.48 -1.92
CA GLN A 205 10.43 9.54 -3.36
C GLN A 205 9.11 9.82 -4.11
N PRO A 206 9.10 10.71 -5.10
CA PRO A 206 7.90 11.00 -5.88
C PRO A 206 7.62 9.89 -6.90
N MET A 207 6.35 9.79 -7.30
CA MET A 207 5.92 8.98 -8.44
C MET A 207 5.21 9.85 -9.48
N ARG A 208 5.31 9.46 -10.75
CA ARG A 208 4.58 10.13 -11.83
C ARG A 208 3.09 9.81 -11.76
N HIS A 209 2.27 10.72 -12.27
CA HIS A 209 0.81 10.63 -12.24
C HIS A 209 0.30 10.52 -10.78
N ASP A 210 -0.83 9.91 -10.56
CA ASP A 210 -1.38 9.65 -9.22
C ASP A 210 -0.94 8.30 -8.63
N HIS A 211 0.16 7.71 -9.12
CA HIS A 211 0.58 6.37 -8.69
C HIS A 211 0.94 6.30 -7.21
N ARG A 212 1.51 7.37 -6.63
CA ARG A 212 1.79 7.40 -5.19
C ARG A 212 0.52 7.48 -4.34
N ARG A 213 -0.54 8.16 -4.82
CA ARG A 213 -1.87 8.13 -4.19
C ARG A 213 -2.48 6.73 -4.22
N VAL A 214 -2.35 6.02 -5.36
CA VAL A 214 -2.76 4.62 -5.48
C VAL A 214 -2.00 3.74 -4.49
N LEU A 215 -0.70 3.96 -4.35
CA LEU A 215 0.16 3.23 -3.41
C LEU A 215 -0.24 3.50 -1.96
N ALA A 216 -0.54 4.76 -1.58
CA ALA A 216 -1.04 5.12 -0.25
C ALA A 216 -2.37 4.42 0.07
N THR A 217 -3.28 4.36 -0.92
CA THR A 217 -4.56 3.66 -0.80
C THR A 217 -4.35 2.15 -0.58
N ALA A 218 -3.41 1.54 -1.31
CA ALA A 218 -3.09 0.12 -1.17
C ALA A 218 -2.59 -0.21 0.24
N LEU A 219 -1.68 0.59 0.81
CA LEU A 219 -1.18 0.38 2.17
C LEU A 219 -2.28 0.60 3.21
N SER A 220 -3.10 1.65 3.05
CA SER A 220 -4.25 1.90 3.92
C SER A 220 -5.19 0.68 3.97
N ARG A 221 -5.53 0.14 2.78
CA ARG A 221 -6.39 -1.05 2.66
C ARG A 221 -5.73 -2.31 3.24
N LEU A 222 -4.44 -2.52 2.98
CA LEU A 222 -3.70 -3.67 3.48
C LEU A 222 -3.63 -3.66 5.00
N ARG A 223 -3.33 -2.51 5.62
CA ARG A 223 -3.29 -2.36 7.07
C ARG A 223 -4.65 -2.60 7.73
N ALA A 224 -5.73 -2.08 7.14
CA ALA A 224 -7.09 -2.36 7.59
C ALA A 224 -7.41 -3.87 7.50
N LYS A 225 -7.04 -4.51 6.39
CA LYS A 225 -7.31 -5.95 6.20
C LYS A 225 -6.57 -6.85 7.16
N ILE A 226 -5.30 -6.55 7.45
CA ILE A 226 -4.52 -7.37 8.40
C ILE A 226 -5.15 -7.38 9.79
N LYS A 227 -5.82 -6.31 10.19
CA LYS A 227 -6.59 -6.27 11.45
C LYS A 227 -7.76 -7.25 11.49
N TYR A 228 -8.45 -7.43 10.38
CA TYR A 228 -9.74 -8.14 10.32
C TYR A 228 -9.68 -9.45 9.53
N ARG A 229 -8.65 -9.63 8.69
CA ARG A 229 -8.49 -10.83 7.85
C ARG A 229 -7.03 -11.23 7.75
N PRO A 230 -6.70 -12.50 7.85
CA PRO A 230 -5.31 -12.96 7.80
C PRO A 230 -4.74 -13.02 6.37
N VAL A 231 -4.88 -11.94 5.59
CA VAL A 231 -4.34 -11.85 4.20
C VAL A 231 -2.83 -11.99 4.12
N ILE A 232 -2.15 -11.96 5.26
CA ILE A 232 -0.71 -12.16 5.37
C ILE A 232 -0.27 -13.55 4.86
N PHE A 233 -1.17 -14.52 4.76
CA PHE A 233 -0.90 -15.86 4.22
C PHE A 233 -0.32 -15.81 2.81
N GLU A 234 -0.81 -14.87 2.01
CA GLU A 234 -0.35 -14.70 0.63
C GLU A 234 1.11 -14.23 0.54
N LEU A 235 1.60 -13.59 1.59
CA LEU A 235 2.95 -13.04 1.67
C LEU A 235 3.95 -14.01 2.32
N MET A 236 3.47 -15.01 3.07
CA MET A 236 4.31 -15.93 3.81
C MET A 236 4.69 -17.17 2.96
N PRO A 237 5.87 -17.75 3.14
CA PRO A 237 6.18 -19.06 2.60
C PRO A 237 5.26 -20.13 3.21
N PRO A 238 5.15 -21.33 2.58
CA PRO A 238 4.32 -22.42 3.12
C PRO A 238 4.68 -22.80 4.56
N GLU A 239 5.96 -22.71 4.89
CA GLU A 239 6.50 -22.94 6.23
C GLU A 239 7.32 -21.74 6.68
N PHE A 240 7.11 -21.32 7.92
CA PHE A 240 7.73 -20.12 8.47
C PHE A 240 7.93 -20.25 10.01
N THR A 241 8.81 -19.45 10.54
CA THR A 241 8.96 -19.26 11.99
C THR A 241 8.02 -18.17 12.51
N LEU A 242 7.66 -18.21 13.79
CA LEU A 242 6.89 -17.12 14.42
C LEU A 242 7.61 -15.76 14.31
N LEU A 243 8.91 -15.75 14.25
CA LEU A 243 9.68 -14.51 14.06
C LEU A 243 9.50 -13.95 12.65
N GLN A 244 9.51 -14.79 11.62
CA GLN A 244 9.23 -14.35 10.25
C GLN A 244 7.82 -13.78 10.12
N LEU A 245 6.83 -14.45 10.71
CA LEU A 245 5.45 -13.95 10.74
C LEU A 245 5.36 -12.60 11.46
N GLN A 246 5.98 -12.46 12.64
CA GLN A 246 6.03 -11.20 13.38
C GLN A 246 6.68 -10.09 12.55
N ASN A 247 7.84 -10.34 11.97
CA ASN A 247 8.56 -9.37 11.14
C ASN A 247 7.71 -8.92 9.93
N SER A 248 6.93 -9.84 9.33
CA SER A 248 6.04 -9.51 8.21
C SER A 248 4.88 -8.62 8.65
N VAL A 249 4.28 -8.88 9.82
CA VAL A 249 3.24 -8.01 10.38
C VAL A 249 3.80 -6.63 10.73
N GLU A 250 4.98 -6.58 11.36
CA GLU A 250 5.68 -5.33 11.69
C GLU A 250 6.06 -4.53 10.43
N ALA A 251 6.51 -5.23 9.38
CA ALA A 251 6.82 -4.59 8.09
C ALA A 251 5.60 -3.90 7.48
N ILE A 252 4.41 -4.49 7.55
CA ILE A 252 3.19 -3.92 6.99
C ILE A 252 2.62 -2.83 7.90
N SER A 253 2.56 -3.08 9.21
CA SER A 253 2.03 -2.11 10.17
C SER A 253 2.91 -0.86 10.33
N GLY A 254 4.22 -0.99 10.03
CA GLY A 254 5.21 0.05 10.29
C GLY A 254 5.52 0.24 11.77
N ARG A 255 5.23 -0.74 12.64
CA ARG A 255 5.42 -0.67 14.09
C ARG A 255 6.01 -1.95 14.64
N LEU A 256 6.84 -1.84 15.68
CA LEU A 256 7.34 -2.99 16.41
C LEU A 256 6.25 -3.55 17.33
N LEU A 257 6.15 -4.86 17.40
CA LEU A 257 5.20 -5.59 18.24
C LEU A 257 5.92 -6.25 19.42
N HIS A 258 5.29 -6.22 20.58
CA HIS A 258 5.85 -6.91 21.74
C HIS A 258 5.79 -8.43 21.54
N LYS A 259 6.96 -9.07 21.46
CA LYS A 259 7.16 -10.47 21.08
C LYS A 259 6.28 -11.47 21.85
N GLN A 260 6.15 -11.30 23.15
CA GLN A 260 5.35 -12.22 23.99
C GLN A 260 3.85 -12.05 23.73
N ASN A 261 3.36 -10.81 23.59
CA ASN A 261 1.97 -10.51 23.27
C ASN A 261 1.59 -11.07 21.91
N PHE A 262 2.42 -10.80 20.88
CA PHE A 262 2.21 -11.34 19.54
C PHE A 262 2.09 -12.86 19.53
N ARG A 263 3.04 -13.57 20.16
CA ARG A 263 3.03 -15.04 20.24
C ARG A 263 1.78 -15.57 20.93
N ARG A 264 1.41 -14.99 22.08
CA ARG A 264 0.21 -15.38 22.81
C ARG A 264 -1.05 -15.22 21.97
N GLN A 265 -1.17 -14.10 21.27
CA GLN A 265 -2.34 -13.80 20.43
C GLN A 265 -2.44 -14.73 19.22
N ILE A 266 -1.33 -14.97 18.53
CA ILE A 266 -1.31 -15.91 17.39
C ILE A 266 -1.71 -17.32 17.83
N GLN A 267 -1.24 -17.79 18.99
CA GLN A 267 -1.61 -19.09 19.53
C GLN A 267 -3.09 -19.16 19.93
N GLN A 268 -3.63 -18.10 20.52
CA GLN A 268 -5.05 -18.03 20.90
C GLN A 268 -5.98 -18.03 19.69
N GLN A 269 -5.57 -17.47 18.58
CA GLN A 269 -6.37 -17.42 17.34
C GLN A 269 -6.41 -18.76 16.59
N ASN A 270 -5.56 -19.71 16.95
CA ASN A 270 -5.51 -21.05 16.36
C ASN A 270 -5.37 -21.04 14.82
N LEU A 271 -4.67 -20.05 14.26
CA LEU A 271 -4.49 -19.84 12.81
C LEU A 271 -3.39 -20.70 12.22
N ILE A 272 -2.44 -21.12 13.06
CA ILE A 272 -1.23 -21.84 12.66
C ILE A 272 -1.07 -23.13 13.45
N GLU A 273 -0.39 -24.08 12.87
CA GLU A 273 0.01 -25.34 13.49
C GLU A 273 1.49 -25.61 13.27
N PRO A 274 2.16 -26.40 14.15
CA PRO A 274 3.54 -26.82 13.91
C PRO A 274 3.63 -27.62 12.61
N SER A 275 4.70 -27.36 11.84
CA SER A 275 5.00 -28.15 10.65
C SER A 275 5.66 -29.48 11.04
N ASP A 276 5.35 -30.53 10.27
CA ASP A 276 5.92 -31.87 10.43
C ASP A 276 7.38 -31.93 9.93
N THR A 277 7.84 -30.97 9.13
CA THR A 277 9.23 -30.92 8.58
C THR A 277 10.26 -30.52 9.62
N GLY A 278 9.85 -30.13 10.83
CA GLY A 278 10.71 -29.98 11.99
C GLY A 278 11.18 -28.54 12.24
N VAL A 279 12.48 -28.31 12.32
CA VAL A 279 13.07 -27.06 12.81
C VAL A 279 14.03 -26.45 11.79
N SER A 280 13.97 -25.12 11.61
CA SER A 280 14.91 -24.38 10.78
C SER A 280 16.06 -23.83 11.60
N GLY A 281 17.29 -23.95 11.09
CA GLY A 281 18.45 -23.23 11.64
C GLY A 281 19.77 -23.92 11.34
N SER A 282 20.73 -23.15 10.83
CA SER A 282 22.12 -23.57 10.60
C SER A 282 23.08 -23.10 11.70
N LYS A 283 22.71 -22.10 12.50
CA LYS A 283 23.52 -21.60 13.66
C LYS A 283 22.56 -21.15 14.78
N GLY A 284 22.66 -21.79 15.97
CA GLY A 284 21.88 -21.47 17.16
C GLY A 284 20.83 -22.52 17.51
N ARG A 285 19.94 -22.22 18.49
CA ARG A 285 18.83 -23.11 18.85
C ARG A 285 17.84 -23.18 17.67
N PRO A 286 17.54 -24.38 17.13
CA PRO A 286 16.61 -24.53 16.03
C PRO A 286 15.24 -23.91 16.34
N ALA A 287 14.66 -23.17 15.38
CA ALA A 287 13.35 -22.56 15.54
C ALA A 287 12.27 -23.49 14.97
N GLN A 288 11.19 -23.68 15.74
CA GLN A 288 10.02 -24.42 15.27
C GLN A 288 9.43 -23.77 14.02
N LEU A 289 9.20 -24.57 12.97
CA LEU A 289 8.45 -24.18 11.79
C LEU A 289 6.95 -24.37 12.03
N TYR A 290 6.19 -23.49 11.45
CA TYR A 290 4.73 -23.46 11.46
C TYR A 290 4.21 -23.34 10.04
N ARG A 291 2.99 -23.81 9.83
CA ARG A 291 2.20 -23.55 8.62
C ARG A 291 0.83 -23.02 9.01
N PHE A 292 0.16 -22.36 8.10
CA PHE A 292 -1.24 -22.01 8.28
C PHE A 292 -2.09 -23.26 8.16
N ARG A 293 -3.14 -23.34 8.96
CA ARG A 293 -4.06 -24.47 8.94
C ARG A 293 -4.94 -24.42 7.69
N ASP A 294 -5.12 -25.54 7.03
CA ASP A 294 -5.89 -25.64 5.79
C ASP A 294 -7.39 -25.40 5.99
N ASP A 295 -7.92 -25.72 7.19
CA ASP A 295 -9.32 -25.53 7.56
C ASP A 295 -9.68 -24.06 7.86
N VAL A 296 -8.68 -23.20 8.04
CA VAL A 296 -8.83 -21.79 8.34
C VAL A 296 -9.06 -20.94 7.09
N LEU A 297 -8.54 -21.37 5.95
CA LEU A 297 -8.57 -20.62 4.70
C LEU A 297 -9.96 -20.39 4.08
N PRO A 298 -10.90 -21.38 4.06
CA PRO A 298 -12.24 -21.17 3.50
C PRO A 298 -13.22 -20.49 4.45
N ASP A 299 -13.20 -20.81 5.74
CA ASP A 299 -14.22 -20.40 6.71
C ASP A 299 -13.96 -19.02 7.33
N GLN A 300 -12.70 -18.59 7.39
CA GLN A 300 -12.32 -17.28 7.97
C GLN A 300 -12.44 -16.11 7.01
N LEU A 301 -12.67 -16.36 5.74
CA LEU A 301 -13.14 -15.32 4.81
C LEU A 301 -14.51 -14.73 5.26
N ILE A 302 -15.18 -15.38 6.19
CA ILE A 302 -16.53 -15.05 6.67
C ILE A 302 -16.55 -14.54 8.12
N SER A 303 -15.49 -14.77 8.92
CA SER A 303 -15.44 -14.41 10.36
C SER A 303 -14.42 -13.33 10.70
N ASP A 304 -14.72 -12.52 11.72
CA ASP A 304 -13.95 -11.38 12.23
C ASP A 304 -12.65 -11.76 12.98
N ILE A 305 -11.75 -12.52 12.35
CA ILE A 305 -10.47 -12.88 12.97
C ILE A 305 -9.38 -11.97 12.44
N GLY A 306 -8.97 -11.00 13.26
CA GLY A 306 -7.90 -10.07 12.98
C GLY A 306 -6.54 -10.52 13.53
N LEU A 307 -5.44 -10.13 12.87
CA LEU A 307 -4.10 -10.25 13.47
C LEU A 307 -3.94 -9.22 14.61
N PRO A 308 -3.19 -9.57 15.66
CA PRO A 308 -3.01 -8.71 16.82
C PRO A 308 -2.08 -7.53 16.50
N LEU A 309 -2.65 -6.47 16.01
CA LEU A 309 -2.02 -5.15 16.05
C LEU A 309 -2.36 -4.59 17.43
N GLY A 310 -1.41 -4.66 18.38
CA GLY A 310 -1.63 -4.35 19.77
C GLY A 310 -2.57 -3.18 20.02
N SER A 311 -3.57 -3.40 20.85
CA SER A 311 -4.31 -2.32 21.55
C SER A 311 -3.37 -1.63 22.52
N HIS A 312 -3.37 -0.32 22.51
CA HIS A 312 -2.65 0.60 23.41
C HIS A 312 -2.98 0.36 24.87
#